data_7a5be38a66da6dbf7fa5ad28be55de29
#
_entry.id   7a5be38a66da6dbf7fa5ad28be55de29
#
_cell.length_a   1.000
_cell.length_b   1.000
_cell.length_c   1.000
_cell.angle_alpha   90.00
_cell.angle_beta   90.00
_cell.angle_gamma   90.00
#
_symmetry.space_group_name_H-M   'P 1'
#
loop_
_entity.id
_entity.type
_entity.pdbx_description
1 polymer ?
#
loop_
_entity_poly.entity_id
_entity_poly.type
_entity_poly.pdbx_seq_one_letter_code
_entity_poly.pdbx_strand_id
1 'polypeptide(L)'
;MANHCYNYASIEGTEQMLDLFEKRLAEATKNNEALFHPTFYQVLGLEARDGDVYDDFGSRWFDTLWERHSPTTGLLSGDSAWSPVSEFFRKLSEVYSFDIESTYEEGGDNFGGWFNCTNGEVTTDVATSYYAFRYTEEGEYFMQSLIEDANEGYWESADELDKDLLEAMTDKDKQDLIDAINKI
;
A
#
# COMPACT_ATOMS: atom_id res chain seq x y z
N MET A 1 1.19 5.43 -19.48
CA MET A 1 0.30 5.58 -18.30
C MET A 1 1.15 5.31 -17.08
N ALA A 2 0.96 6.03 -15.98
CA ALA A 2 1.66 5.68 -14.74
C ALA A 2 1.06 4.40 -14.19
N ASN A 3 1.88 3.46 -13.73
CA ASN A 3 1.39 2.35 -12.92
C ASN A 3 0.87 2.89 -11.60
N HIS A 4 -0.18 2.30 -11.10
CA HIS A 4 -0.85 2.70 -9.87
C HIS A 4 -0.44 1.77 -8.75
N CYS A 5 0.22 2.32 -7.72
CA CYS A 5 0.46 1.61 -6.48
C CYS A 5 -0.72 1.91 -5.54
N TYR A 6 -1.49 0.89 -5.19
CA TYR A 6 -2.57 1.02 -4.23
C TYR A 6 -2.01 1.02 -2.80
N ASN A 7 -2.50 1.94 -1.98
CA ASN A 7 -2.08 2.08 -0.59
C ASN A 7 -3.31 2.01 0.32
N TYR A 8 -3.15 1.35 1.46
CA TYR A 8 -4.18 1.19 2.47
C TYR A 8 -3.55 1.37 3.85
N ALA A 9 -4.00 2.35 4.62
CA ALA A 9 -3.44 2.70 5.92
C ALA A 9 -4.52 2.83 6.99
N SER A 10 -4.48 1.96 7.99
CA SER A 10 -5.21 2.13 9.24
C SER A 10 -4.47 3.14 10.11
N ILE A 11 -5.19 4.15 10.58
CA ILE A 11 -4.64 5.25 11.37
C ILE A 11 -5.33 5.30 12.72
N GLU A 12 -4.54 5.24 13.78
CA GLU A 12 -5.00 5.45 15.16
C GLU A 12 -4.35 6.70 15.76
N GLY A 13 -5.13 7.49 16.51
CA GLY A 13 -4.63 8.70 17.14
C GLY A 13 -5.66 9.33 18.09
N THR A 14 -5.34 10.50 18.64
CA THR A 14 -6.32 11.23 19.45
C THR A 14 -7.40 11.85 18.55
N GLU A 15 -8.63 11.95 19.07
CA GLU A 15 -9.75 12.61 18.38
C GLU A 15 -9.37 14.00 17.86
N GLN A 16 -8.70 14.80 18.68
CA GLN A 16 -8.27 16.15 18.30
C GLN A 16 -7.29 16.15 17.11
N MET A 17 -6.36 15.18 17.05
CA MET A 17 -5.39 15.11 15.95
C MET A 17 -6.04 14.59 14.66
N LEU A 18 -6.96 13.65 14.78
CA LEU A 18 -7.74 13.19 13.62
C LEU A 18 -8.65 14.28 13.07
N ASP A 19 -9.31 15.08 13.92
CA ASP A 19 -10.11 16.25 13.49
C ASP A 19 -9.25 17.29 12.75
N LEU A 20 -8.04 17.53 13.24
CA LEU A 20 -7.09 18.45 12.60
C LEU A 20 -6.61 17.91 11.25
N PHE A 21 -6.32 16.63 11.18
CA PHE A 21 -5.94 15.94 9.94
C PHE A 21 -7.07 16.00 8.89
N GLU A 22 -8.30 15.62 9.27
CA GLU A 22 -9.47 15.68 8.39
C GLU A 22 -9.69 17.07 7.81
N LYS A 23 -9.62 18.08 8.66
CA LYS A 23 -9.76 19.47 8.23
C LYS A 23 -8.70 19.86 7.19
N ARG A 24 -7.43 19.52 7.45
CA ARG A 24 -6.33 19.86 6.54
C ARG A 24 -6.42 19.06 5.22
N LEU A 25 -6.79 17.79 5.31
CA LEU A 25 -7.00 16.95 4.13
C LEU A 25 -8.12 17.52 3.25
N ALA A 26 -9.27 17.85 3.84
CA ALA A 26 -10.39 18.47 3.11
C ALA A 26 -10.03 19.83 2.48
N GLU A 27 -9.21 20.64 3.16
CA GLU A 27 -8.70 21.89 2.59
C GLU A 27 -7.73 21.64 1.42
N ALA A 28 -6.85 20.66 1.54
CA ALA A 28 -5.84 20.31 0.54
C ALA A 28 -6.45 19.67 -0.71
N THR A 29 -7.52 18.89 -0.56
CA THR A 29 -8.22 18.18 -1.66
C THR A 29 -9.42 18.94 -2.22
N LYS A 30 -9.73 20.13 -1.73
CA LYS A 30 -10.91 20.91 -2.10
C LYS A 30 -11.10 21.11 -3.61
N ASN A 31 -10.02 21.26 -4.36
CA ASN A 31 -10.04 21.50 -5.81
C ASN A 31 -9.58 20.29 -6.62
N ASN A 32 -9.20 19.22 -5.95
CA ASN A 32 -8.62 18.04 -6.57
C ASN A 32 -8.61 16.89 -5.57
N GLU A 33 -9.05 15.70 -5.95
CA GLU A 33 -9.14 14.55 -5.07
C GLU A 33 -7.75 14.00 -4.68
N ALA A 34 -6.73 14.26 -5.53
CA ALA A 34 -5.36 13.82 -5.30
C ALA A 34 -4.48 14.85 -4.59
N LEU A 35 -3.59 14.37 -3.73
CA LEU A 35 -2.49 15.15 -3.18
C LEU A 35 -1.32 15.18 -4.17
N PHE A 36 -0.71 16.35 -4.36
CA PHE A 36 0.53 16.59 -5.09
C PHE A 36 1.23 17.82 -4.51
N HIS A 37 2.31 18.26 -5.11
CA HIS A 37 2.93 19.52 -4.69
C HIS A 37 1.99 20.72 -4.97
N PRO A 38 1.67 21.60 -4.01
CA PRO A 38 2.16 21.62 -2.61
C PRO A 38 1.20 21.00 -1.57
N THR A 39 0.14 20.30 -1.99
CA THR A 39 -0.95 19.87 -1.08
C THR A 39 -0.52 18.80 -0.07
N PHE A 40 0.48 17.96 -0.36
CA PHE A 40 1.09 17.10 0.65
C PHE A 40 1.59 17.87 1.88
N TYR A 41 2.29 19.00 1.65
CA TYR A 41 2.78 19.85 2.73
C TYR A 41 1.64 20.51 3.50
N GLN A 42 0.54 20.89 2.82
CA GLN A 42 -0.63 21.50 3.45
C GLN A 42 -1.30 20.53 4.43
N VAL A 43 -1.45 19.26 4.05
CA VAL A 43 -1.98 18.22 4.97
C VAL A 43 -1.11 18.11 6.22
N LEU A 44 0.21 18.16 6.07
CA LEU A 44 1.14 18.11 7.19
C LEU A 44 1.21 19.42 7.99
N GLY A 45 0.68 20.53 7.44
CA GLY A 45 0.81 21.86 8.03
C GLY A 45 2.24 22.40 7.96
N LEU A 46 2.96 22.01 6.92
CA LEU A 46 4.33 22.43 6.62
C LEU A 46 4.37 23.44 5.49
N GLU A 47 5.42 24.25 5.43
CA GLU A 47 5.70 25.08 4.25
C GLU A 47 6.22 24.21 3.12
N ALA A 48 5.67 24.43 1.90
CA ALA A 48 6.13 23.73 0.72
C ALA A 48 7.60 24.10 0.41
N ARG A 49 8.39 23.10 0.07
CA ARG A 49 9.79 23.29 -0.34
C ARG A 49 9.90 23.21 -1.85
N ASP A 50 10.89 23.91 -2.40
CA ASP A 50 11.31 23.68 -3.78
C ASP A 50 12.03 22.32 -3.85
N GLY A 51 11.60 21.44 -4.73
CA GLY A 51 12.18 20.10 -4.87
C GLY A 51 11.21 19.09 -5.51
N ASP A 52 11.68 17.87 -5.70
CA ASP A 52 10.83 16.78 -6.17
C ASP A 52 10.03 16.21 -4.99
N VAL A 53 8.72 16.23 -5.12
CA VAL A 53 7.76 15.66 -4.14
C VAL A 53 8.03 14.17 -3.91
N TYR A 54 8.54 13.48 -4.92
CA TYR A 54 8.92 12.08 -4.83
C TYR A 54 9.97 11.83 -3.75
N ASP A 55 10.99 12.68 -3.67
CA ASP A 55 12.05 12.55 -2.66
C ASP A 55 11.53 12.76 -1.23
N ASP A 56 10.48 13.60 -1.10
CA ASP A 56 9.93 13.93 0.22
C ASP A 56 8.83 12.97 0.70
N PHE A 57 8.08 12.34 -0.21
CA PHE A 57 6.86 11.60 0.15
C PHE A 57 6.76 10.18 -0.45
N GLY A 58 7.74 9.79 -1.27
CA GLY A 58 7.77 8.48 -1.94
C GLY A 58 6.96 8.42 -3.23
N SER A 59 6.10 9.40 -3.51
CA SER A 59 5.32 9.46 -4.75
C SER A 59 5.06 10.89 -5.18
N ARG A 60 4.75 11.08 -6.48
CA ARG A 60 4.45 12.40 -7.05
C ARG A 60 3.03 12.87 -6.82
N TRP A 61 2.12 11.94 -6.65
CA TRP A 61 0.73 12.19 -6.31
C TRP A 61 0.15 11.02 -5.51
N PHE A 62 -0.90 11.30 -4.75
CA PHE A 62 -1.67 10.33 -4.02
C PHE A 62 -3.15 10.70 -4.10
N ASP A 63 -3.93 9.88 -4.80
CA ASP A 63 -5.39 10.00 -4.88
C ASP A 63 -5.98 9.41 -3.62
N THR A 64 -6.59 10.25 -2.79
CA THR A 64 -6.89 9.88 -1.41
C THR A 64 -8.37 9.67 -1.15
N LEU A 65 -8.70 8.60 -0.46
CA LEU A 65 -9.99 8.37 0.18
C LEU A 65 -9.78 8.27 1.69
N TRP A 66 -10.50 9.09 2.46
CA TRP A 66 -10.47 9.04 3.92
C TRP A 66 -11.83 8.62 4.47
N GLU A 67 -11.83 7.64 5.36
CA GLU A 67 -13.00 7.17 6.07
C GLU A 67 -12.75 7.18 7.58
N ARG A 68 -13.53 7.96 8.35
CA ARG A 68 -13.48 7.97 9.80
C ARG A 68 -14.31 6.81 10.35
N HIS A 69 -13.69 5.91 11.13
CA HIS A 69 -14.37 4.75 11.70
C HIS A 69 -14.82 4.98 13.14
N SER A 70 -14.04 5.74 13.92
CA SER A 70 -14.33 6.08 15.32
C SER A 70 -13.72 7.44 15.68
N PRO A 71 -13.94 7.96 16.90
CA PRO A 71 -13.25 9.18 17.35
C PRO A 71 -11.71 9.09 17.27
N THR A 72 -11.16 7.88 17.38
CA THR A 72 -9.70 7.66 17.46
C THR A 72 -9.11 6.85 16.30
N THR A 73 -9.93 6.39 15.35
CA THR A 73 -9.46 5.56 14.25
C THR A 73 -10.07 5.96 12.92
N GLY A 74 -9.34 5.76 11.84
CA GLY A 74 -9.81 5.94 10.48
C GLY A 74 -8.94 5.21 9.48
N LEU A 75 -9.36 5.24 8.22
CA LEU A 75 -8.73 4.60 7.09
C LEU A 75 -8.37 5.63 6.04
N LEU A 76 -7.12 5.65 5.61
CA LEU A 76 -6.64 6.42 4.47
C LEU A 76 -6.19 5.44 3.38
N SER A 77 -6.86 5.48 2.24
CA SER A 77 -6.54 4.59 1.12
C SER A 77 -6.46 5.36 -0.20
N GLY A 78 -5.93 4.72 -1.23
CA GLY A 78 -5.92 5.27 -2.58
C GLY A 78 -4.70 4.90 -3.40
N ASP A 79 -4.71 5.40 -4.63
CA ASP A 79 -3.66 5.16 -5.60
C ASP A 79 -2.55 6.21 -5.55
N SER A 80 -1.33 5.79 -5.78
CA SER A 80 -0.16 6.67 -5.92
C SER A 80 0.65 6.32 -7.17
N ALA A 81 1.51 7.26 -7.63
CA ALA A 81 2.31 7.06 -8.84
C ALA A 81 3.51 6.16 -8.59
N TRP A 82 3.54 4.96 -9.17
CA TRP A 82 4.69 4.06 -9.30
C TRP A 82 5.20 3.42 -8.00
N SER A 83 4.98 4.03 -6.85
CA SER A 83 5.55 3.62 -5.57
C SER A 83 4.63 3.97 -4.41
N PRO A 84 4.74 3.28 -3.26
CA PRO A 84 3.96 3.59 -2.07
C PRO A 84 4.30 4.97 -1.51
N VAL A 85 3.34 5.55 -0.77
CA VAL A 85 3.52 6.83 -0.06
C VAL A 85 4.02 6.64 1.37
N SER A 86 4.93 5.69 1.59
CA SER A 86 5.45 5.32 2.92
C SER A 86 6.06 6.51 3.67
N GLU A 87 6.82 7.37 2.97
CA GLU A 87 7.39 8.58 3.57
C GLU A 87 6.32 9.61 3.96
N PHE A 88 5.22 9.69 3.21
CA PHE A 88 4.09 10.52 3.63
C PHE A 88 3.43 9.97 4.90
N PHE A 89 3.23 8.66 5.00
CA PHE A 89 2.70 8.03 6.21
C PHE A 89 3.62 8.23 7.40
N ARG A 90 4.94 8.08 7.23
CA ARG A 90 5.91 8.37 8.28
C ARG A 90 5.81 9.81 8.79
N LYS A 91 5.71 10.79 7.87
CA LYS A 91 5.55 12.21 8.24
C LYS A 91 4.19 12.51 8.88
N LEU A 92 3.10 11.85 8.43
CA LEU A 92 1.80 11.94 9.12
C LEU A 92 1.91 11.45 10.56
N SER A 93 2.53 10.28 10.75
CA SER A 93 2.76 9.70 12.07
C SER A 93 3.57 10.64 12.97
N GLU A 94 4.62 11.26 12.45
CA GLU A 94 5.44 12.23 13.19
C GLU A 94 4.67 13.50 13.57
N VAL A 95 3.95 14.11 12.61
CA VAL A 95 3.27 15.40 12.81
C VAL A 95 2.04 15.28 13.73
N TYR A 96 1.28 14.21 13.61
CA TYR A 96 0.02 14.03 14.31
C TYR A 96 0.12 13.05 15.49
N SER A 97 1.30 12.45 15.71
CA SER A 97 1.49 11.37 16.68
C SER A 97 0.53 10.19 16.44
N PHE A 98 0.38 9.82 15.15
CA PHE A 98 -0.43 8.68 14.76
C PHE A 98 0.35 7.37 14.85
N ASP A 99 -0.36 6.31 15.20
CA ASP A 99 0.03 4.94 14.92
C ASP A 99 -0.57 4.55 13.57
N ILE A 100 0.28 4.14 12.63
CA ILE A 100 -0.11 3.82 11.25
C ILE A 100 0.34 2.40 10.92
N GLU A 101 -0.62 1.56 10.54
CA GLU A 101 -0.40 0.26 9.95
C GLU A 101 -0.84 0.29 8.49
N SER A 102 0.06 0.04 7.57
CA SER A 102 -0.24 0.17 6.16
C SER A 102 0.26 -0.98 5.30
N THR A 103 -0.47 -1.21 4.23
CA THR A 103 -0.10 -2.12 3.14
C THR A 103 -0.09 -1.36 1.82
N TYR A 104 0.68 -1.88 0.86
CA TYR A 104 0.69 -1.37 -0.50
C TYR A 104 0.91 -2.50 -1.49
N GLU A 105 0.38 -2.32 -2.71
CA GLU A 105 0.56 -3.30 -3.80
C GLU A 105 0.56 -2.64 -5.18
N GLU A 106 1.31 -3.21 -6.10
CA GLU A 106 1.37 -2.83 -7.50
C GLU A 106 1.61 -4.08 -8.36
N GLY A 107 0.61 -4.50 -9.13
CA GLY A 107 0.66 -5.74 -9.89
C GLY A 107 1.47 -5.65 -11.18
N GLY A 108 1.63 -4.46 -11.78
CA GLY A 108 2.34 -4.29 -13.05
C GLY A 108 3.86 -4.40 -12.91
N ASP A 109 4.44 -3.88 -11.83
CA ASP A 109 5.87 -3.97 -11.49
C ASP A 109 6.15 -5.08 -10.45
N ASN A 110 5.12 -5.89 -10.13
CA ASN A 110 5.20 -7.07 -9.28
C ASN A 110 5.80 -6.79 -7.90
N PHE A 111 5.24 -5.83 -7.15
CA PHE A 111 5.62 -5.62 -5.76
C PHE A 111 4.42 -5.37 -4.84
N GLY A 112 4.59 -5.68 -3.57
CA GLY A 112 3.68 -5.37 -2.48
C GLY A 112 4.42 -5.37 -1.15
N GLY A 113 3.75 -4.97 -0.06
CA GLY A 113 4.40 -4.97 1.23
C GLY A 113 3.64 -4.28 2.35
N TRP A 114 4.32 -4.19 3.47
CA TRP A 114 3.83 -3.63 4.73
C TRP A 114 4.74 -2.51 5.19
N PHE A 115 4.14 -1.41 5.61
CA PHE A 115 4.86 -0.29 6.20
C PHE A 115 4.10 0.22 7.41
N ASN A 116 4.70 0.11 8.61
CA ASN A 116 4.09 0.55 9.85
C ASN A 116 5.00 1.55 10.55
N CYS A 117 4.40 2.55 11.17
CA CYS A 117 5.16 3.56 11.91
C CYS A 117 4.34 4.14 13.08
N THR A 118 5.06 4.56 14.12
CA THR A 118 4.51 5.17 15.34
C THR A 118 5.34 6.41 15.68
N ASN A 119 4.70 7.58 15.82
CA ASN A 119 5.36 8.85 16.12
C ASN A 119 6.56 9.17 15.20
N GLY A 120 6.46 8.80 13.92
CA GLY A 120 7.50 8.98 12.92
C GLY A 120 8.62 7.92 12.92
N GLU A 121 8.63 7.00 13.88
CA GLU A 121 9.55 5.86 13.91
C GLU A 121 8.96 4.68 13.11
N VAL A 122 9.74 4.19 12.14
CA VAL A 122 9.35 3.04 11.33
C VAL A 122 9.52 1.76 12.15
N THR A 123 8.44 1.00 12.30
CA THR A 123 8.41 -0.28 13.04
C THR A 123 8.39 -1.50 12.12
N THR A 124 7.86 -1.33 10.91
CA THR A 124 7.87 -2.35 9.86
C THR A 124 8.08 -1.67 8.52
N ASP A 125 8.99 -2.21 7.71
CA ASP A 125 9.21 -1.83 6.32
C ASP A 125 9.65 -3.08 5.57
N VAL A 126 8.68 -3.79 4.97
CA VAL A 126 8.90 -5.06 4.29
C VAL A 126 8.27 -5.00 2.91
N ALA A 127 9.11 -5.19 1.90
CA ALA A 127 8.68 -5.33 0.51
C ALA A 127 8.87 -6.78 0.04
N THR A 128 7.94 -7.25 -0.78
CA THR A 128 7.97 -8.57 -1.42
C THR A 128 7.35 -8.48 -2.81
N SER A 129 7.28 -9.60 -3.56
CA SER A 129 6.54 -9.61 -4.80
C SER A 129 5.03 -9.45 -4.57
N TYR A 130 4.31 -8.94 -5.59
CA TYR A 130 2.86 -8.81 -5.57
C TYR A 130 2.16 -10.14 -5.25
N TYR A 131 2.59 -11.23 -5.88
CA TYR A 131 2.00 -12.55 -5.67
C TYR A 131 2.24 -13.08 -4.24
N ALA A 132 3.43 -12.89 -3.68
CA ALA A 132 3.73 -13.29 -2.31
C ALA A 132 2.95 -12.46 -1.29
N PHE A 133 2.81 -11.16 -1.52
CA PHE A 133 1.99 -10.26 -0.71
C PHE A 133 0.54 -10.72 -0.70
N ARG A 134 -0.08 -10.92 -1.89
CA ARG A 134 -1.46 -11.36 -2.00
C ARG A 134 -1.72 -12.72 -1.37
N TYR A 135 -0.78 -13.67 -1.54
CA TYR A 135 -0.88 -14.97 -0.88
C TYR A 135 -0.85 -14.83 0.65
N THR A 136 -0.01 -13.95 1.19
CA THR A 136 0.07 -13.72 2.64
C THR A 136 -1.20 -13.09 3.20
N GLU A 137 -1.79 -12.11 2.48
CA GLU A 137 -2.98 -11.38 2.92
C GLU A 137 -4.29 -12.16 2.69
N GLU A 138 -4.42 -12.88 1.59
CA GLU A 138 -5.69 -13.49 1.15
C GLU A 138 -5.74 -15.01 1.31
N GLY A 139 -4.58 -15.68 1.48
CA GLY A 139 -4.51 -17.11 1.77
C GLY A 139 -5.21 -18.00 0.74
N GLU A 140 -6.18 -18.80 1.21
CA GLU A 140 -6.91 -19.76 0.37
C GLU A 140 -7.66 -19.11 -0.81
N TYR A 141 -8.13 -17.87 -0.66
CA TYR A 141 -8.83 -17.14 -1.73
C TYR A 141 -7.89 -16.88 -2.91
N PHE A 142 -6.71 -16.38 -2.62
CA PHE A 142 -5.72 -16.11 -3.66
C PHE A 142 -5.18 -17.42 -4.26
N MET A 143 -5.03 -18.46 -3.44
CA MET A 143 -4.63 -19.78 -3.90
C MET A 143 -5.59 -20.37 -4.93
N GLN A 144 -6.92 -20.19 -4.75
CA GLN A 144 -7.91 -20.63 -5.74
C GLN A 144 -7.74 -19.89 -7.07
N SER A 145 -7.52 -18.58 -7.05
CA SER A 145 -7.26 -17.77 -8.25
C SER A 145 -6.01 -18.26 -8.99
N LEU A 146 -4.90 -18.51 -8.26
CA LEU A 146 -3.68 -19.04 -8.87
C LEU A 146 -3.89 -20.40 -9.55
N ILE A 147 -4.68 -21.30 -8.94
CA ILE A 147 -5.00 -22.60 -9.54
C ILE A 147 -5.90 -22.44 -10.77
N GLU A 148 -6.83 -21.50 -10.78
CA GLU A 148 -7.66 -21.19 -11.95
C GLU A 148 -6.81 -20.67 -13.09
N ASP A 149 -5.93 -19.71 -12.83
CA ASP A 149 -4.97 -19.16 -13.81
C ASP A 149 -4.05 -20.25 -14.37
N ALA A 150 -3.57 -21.17 -13.53
CA ALA A 150 -2.77 -22.31 -13.94
C ALA A 150 -3.56 -23.24 -14.88
N ASN A 151 -4.81 -23.58 -14.56
CA ASN A 151 -5.65 -24.42 -15.41
C ASN A 151 -6.04 -23.75 -16.75
N GLU A 152 -6.01 -22.41 -16.81
CA GLU A 152 -6.21 -21.63 -18.04
C GLU A 152 -4.93 -21.48 -18.88
N GLY A 153 -3.79 -21.97 -18.38
CA GLY A 153 -2.50 -21.93 -19.09
C GLY A 153 -1.78 -20.59 -18.95
N TYR A 154 -1.96 -19.89 -17.84
CA TYR A 154 -1.25 -18.63 -17.60
C TYR A 154 0.26 -18.84 -17.46
N TRP A 155 0.69 -19.98 -16.90
CA TRP A 155 2.09 -20.42 -16.84
C TRP A 155 2.29 -21.64 -17.74
N GLU A 156 3.36 -21.61 -18.56
CA GLU A 156 3.74 -22.75 -19.39
C GLU A 156 4.52 -23.82 -18.60
N SER A 157 5.15 -23.41 -17.49
CA SER A 157 5.90 -24.29 -16.61
C SER A 157 6.00 -23.72 -15.17
N ALA A 158 6.29 -24.61 -14.20
CA ALA A 158 6.51 -24.19 -12.81
C ALA A 158 7.76 -23.29 -12.62
N ASP A 159 8.68 -23.26 -13.59
CA ASP A 159 9.88 -22.41 -13.53
C ASP A 159 9.55 -20.92 -13.76
N GLU A 160 8.34 -20.60 -14.22
CA GLU A 160 7.85 -19.22 -14.38
C GLU A 160 7.24 -18.65 -13.12
N LEU A 161 7.02 -19.48 -12.09
CA LEU A 161 6.46 -19.03 -10.82
C LEU A 161 7.41 -18.07 -10.09
N ASP A 162 6.83 -17.06 -9.51
CA ASP A 162 7.54 -16.07 -8.72
C ASP A 162 8.24 -16.71 -7.50
N LYS A 163 9.52 -16.36 -7.30
CA LYS A 163 10.34 -16.97 -6.26
C LYS A 163 9.86 -16.60 -4.86
N ASP A 164 9.49 -15.35 -4.63
CA ASP A 164 9.03 -14.87 -3.33
C ASP A 164 7.68 -15.52 -2.98
N LEU A 165 6.81 -15.71 -4.01
CA LEU A 165 5.58 -16.47 -3.85
C LEU A 165 5.87 -17.90 -3.39
N LEU A 166 6.79 -18.60 -4.04
CA LEU A 166 7.17 -19.96 -3.66
C LEU A 166 7.76 -20.03 -2.26
N GLU A 167 8.51 -19.02 -1.83
CA GLU A 167 9.04 -18.93 -0.46
C GLU A 167 7.93 -18.69 0.58
N ALA A 168 6.91 -17.92 0.25
CA ALA A 168 5.77 -17.62 1.13
C ALA A 168 4.79 -18.79 1.29
N MET A 169 4.63 -19.63 0.26
CA MET A 169 3.64 -20.71 0.24
C MET A 169 3.98 -21.88 1.15
N THR A 170 2.94 -22.58 1.66
CA THR A 170 3.10 -23.90 2.30
C THR A 170 3.54 -24.95 1.28
N ASP A 171 4.18 -26.03 1.73
CA ASP A 171 4.61 -27.12 0.84
C ASP A 171 3.43 -27.75 0.10
N LYS A 172 2.26 -27.81 0.75
CA LYS A 172 1.03 -28.34 0.14
C LYS A 172 0.57 -27.42 -1.01
N ASP A 173 0.49 -26.13 -0.77
CA ASP A 173 -0.02 -25.17 -1.76
C ASP A 173 0.92 -25.06 -2.96
N LYS A 174 2.25 -25.13 -2.73
CA LYS A 174 3.25 -25.27 -3.82
C LYS A 174 2.97 -26.47 -4.70
N GLN A 175 2.75 -27.63 -4.07
CA GLN A 175 2.50 -28.86 -4.80
C GLN A 175 1.19 -28.80 -5.59
N ASP A 176 0.11 -28.28 -4.97
CA ASP A 176 -1.19 -28.15 -5.62
C ASP A 176 -1.11 -27.22 -6.85
N LEU A 177 -0.35 -26.13 -6.77
CA LEU A 177 -0.14 -25.20 -7.89
C LEU A 177 0.70 -25.83 -9.01
N ILE A 178 1.81 -26.48 -8.66
CA ILE A 178 2.69 -27.18 -9.63
C ILE A 178 1.90 -28.30 -10.34
N ASP A 179 1.07 -29.04 -9.59
CA ASP A 179 0.24 -30.09 -10.18
C ASP A 179 -0.83 -29.53 -11.11
N ALA A 180 -1.36 -28.32 -10.85
CA ALA A 180 -2.29 -27.64 -11.75
C ALA A 180 -1.60 -27.24 -13.07
N ILE A 181 -0.41 -26.64 -13.01
CA ILE A 181 0.37 -26.24 -14.18
C ILE A 181 0.73 -27.47 -15.07
N ASN A 182 1.13 -28.59 -14.45
CA ASN A 182 1.56 -29.78 -15.18
C ASN A 182 0.41 -30.61 -15.78
N LYS A 183 -0.86 -30.23 -15.57
CA LYS A 183 -2.03 -30.91 -16.14
C LYS A 183 -2.37 -30.47 -17.56
N ILE A 184 -1.82 -29.35 -18.01
CA ILE A 184 -2.00 -28.78 -19.35
C ILE A 184 -0.97 -29.39 -20.29
#